data_efbd9565fefb1195ebc088a252cbf4a0
#
_entry.id   efbd9565fefb1195ebc088a252cbf4a0
#
_cell.length_a   1.000
_cell.length_b   1.000
_cell.length_c   1.000
_cell.angle_alpha   90.00
_cell.angle_beta   90.00
_cell.angle_gamma   90.00
#
_symmetry.space_group_name_H-M   'P 1'
#
loop_
_entity.id
_entity.type
_entity.pdbx_description
1 polymer ?
#
loop_
_entity_poly.entity_id
_entity_poly.type
_entity_poly.pdbx_seq_one_letter_code
_entity_poly.pdbx_strand_id
1 'polypeptide(L)'
;NFKIIASNYSCKIGEIDVIASKEDTLHFIEIKYRKNLMYGNPLEAVNYRKQQKIYKTAMWFLNENQIFMDFQCSFDVIAITEEQIRYIYNCFGVM
;
A
#
# COMPACT_ATOMS: atom_id res chain seq x y z
N ASN A 1 -0.83 -16.14 1.49
CA ASN A 1 -0.31 -16.57 0.18
C ASN A 1 0.18 -15.43 -0.70
N PHE A 2 0.56 -14.30 -0.08
CA PHE A 2 1.19 -13.21 -0.80
C PHE A 2 2.66 -13.54 -1.07
N LYS A 3 3.12 -13.15 -2.25
CA LYS A 3 4.53 -13.18 -2.56
C LYS A 3 5.09 -11.77 -2.40
N ILE A 4 6.03 -11.59 -1.49
CA ILE A 4 6.65 -10.28 -1.30
C ILE A 4 7.57 -9.98 -2.47
N ILE A 5 7.31 -8.89 -3.16
CA ILE A 5 8.11 -8.43 -4.29
C ILE A 5 9.19 -7.46 -3.82
N ALA A 6 8.81 -6.54 -2.95
CA ALA A 6 9.74 -5.54 -2.43
C ALA A 6 9.26 -5.04 -1.08
N SER A 7 10.20 -4.65 -0.24
CA SER A 7 9.88 -3.96 1.01
C SER A 7 10.66 -2.67 1.07
N ASN A 8 10.04 -1.64 1.63
CA ASN A 8 10.63 -0.31 1.74
C ASN A 8 11.10 0.21 0.38
N TYR A 9 10.25 0.05 -0.63
CA TYR A 9 10.56 0.56 -1.96
C TYR A 9 10.48 2.08 -1.95
N SER A 10 11.50 2.74 -2.46
CA SER A 10 11.50 4.20 -2.49
C SER A 10 12.01 4.72 -3.83
N CYS A 11 11.53 5.91 -4.17
CA CYS A 11 11.98 6.65 -5.34
C CYS A 11 11.91 8.14 -5.01
N LYS A 12 12.16 8.99 -5.99
CA LYS A 12 12.14 10.44 -5.78
C LYS A 12 10.79 10.95 -5.25
N ILE A 13 9.72 10.26 -5.59
CA ILE A 13 8.36 10.70 -5.29
C ILE A 13 7.95 10.34 -3.86
N GLY A 14 8.35 9.15 -3.41
CA GLY A 14 7.97 8.68 -2.10
C GLY A 14 8.37 7.23 -1.89
N GLU A 15 7.72 6.57 -0.93
CA GLU A 15 8.03 5.18 -0.64
C GLU A 15 6.77 4.38 -0.36
N ILE A 16 6.89 3.07 -0.51
CA ILE A 16 5.82 2.11 -0.23
C ILE A 16 6.42 1.04 0.68
N ASP A 17 5.72 0.76 1.78
CA ASP A 17 6.25 -0.14 2.79
C ASP A 17 6.41 -1.56 2.28
N VAL A 18 5.40 -2.10 1.59
CA VAL A 18 5.44 -3.45 1.06
C VAL A 18 4.75 -3.48 -0.30
N ILE A 19 5.38 -4.17 -1.25
CA ILE A 19 4.77 -4.49 -2.53
C ILE A 19 4.72 -6.01 -2.60
N ALA A 20 3.53 -6.56 -2.80
CA ALA A 20 3.33 -8.01 -2.81
C ALA A 20 2.37 -8.40 -3.92
N SER A 21 2.52 -9.61 -4.42
CA SER A 21 1.61 -10.12 -5.43
C SER A 21 0.81 -11.29 -4.89
N LYS A 22 -0.41 -11.41 -5.37
CA LYS A 22 -1.25 -12.57 -5.13
C LYS A 22 -2.09 -12.76 -6.38
N GLU A 23 -1.90 -13.89 -7.03
CA GLU A 23 -2.53 -14.15 -8.31
C GLU A 23 -2.16 -13.05 -9.29
N ASP A 24 -3.13 -12.40 -9.94
CA ASP A 24 -2.87 -11.35 -10.93
C ASP A 24 -3.00 -9.94 -10.37
N THR A 25 -2.89 -9.80 -9.06
CA THR A 25 -3.01 -8.50 -8.40
C THR A 25 -1.71 -8.15 -7.69
N LEU A 26 -1.29 -6.90 -7.89
CA LEU A 26 -0.16 -6.33 -7.20
C LEU A 26 -0.69 -5.43 -6.10
N HIS A 27 -0.28 -5.71 -4.87
CA HIS A 27 -0.74 -5.00 -3.68
C HIS A 27 0.34 -4.03 -3.22
N PHE A 28 -0.01 -2.76 -3.17
CA PHE A 28 0.85 -1.71 -2.62
C PHE A 28 0.34 -1.42 -1.23
N ILE A 29 1.13 -1.77 -0.22
CA ILE A 29 0.66 -1.86 1.16
C ILE A 29 1.35 -0.81 2.02
N GLU A 30 0.55 -0.03 2.73
CA GLU A 30 1.02 0.94 3.71
C GLU A 30 0.79 0.36 5.11
N ILE A 31 1.81 0.41 5.95
CA ILE A 31 1.72 -0.10 7.32
C ILE A 31 1.55 1.08 8.26
N LYS A 32 0.51 1.04 9.09
CA LYS A 32 0.21 2.09 10.06
C LYS A 32 0.15 1.53 11.47
N TYR A 33 0.94 2.11 12.34
CA TYR A 33 0.92 1.78 13.75
C TYR A 33 0.00 2.76 14.46
N ARG A 34 -0.93 2.25 15.24
CA ARG A 34 -1.86 3.03 16.03
C ARG A 34 -1.87 2.50 17.45
N LYS A 35 -2.04 3.40 18.40
CA LYS A 35 -2.13 2.99 19.79
C LYS A 35 -3.39 2.14 20.01
N ASN A 36 -4.49 2.58 19.40
CA ASN A 36 -5.71 1.80 19.36
C ASN A 36 -6.57 2.32 18.22
N LEU A 37 -7.66 1.61 17.92
CA LEU A 37 -8.55 1.99 16.82
C LEU A 37 -9.62 2.99 17.23
N MET A 38 -9.64 3.42 18.48
CA MET A 38 -10.64 4.37 18.97
C MET A 38 -10.44 5.79 18.44
N TYR A 39 -9.23 6.10 18.00
CA TYR A 39 -8.90 7.44 17.54
C TYR A 39 -9.00 7.57 16.01
N GLY A 40 -9.96 6.88 15.44
CA GLY A 40 -10.24 7.04 14.04
C GLY A 40 -10.02 5.79 13.22
N ASN A 41 -10.51 5.86 12.01
CA ASN A 41 -10.38 4.79 11.04
C ASN A 41 -8.93 4.77 10.54
N PRO A 42 -8.28 3.59 10.43
CA PRO A 42 -6.94 3.52 9.84
C PRO A 42 -6.83 4.19 8.47
N LEU A 43 -7.92 4.21 7.71
CA LEU A 43 -7.96 4.88 6.41
C LEU A 43 -7.73 6.38 6.52
N GLU A 44 -8.14 6.98 7.62
CA GLU A 44 -7.96 8.42 7.83
C GLU A 44 -6.50 8.79 8.03
N ALA A 45 -5.65 7.82 8.33
CA ALA A 45 -4.22 8.05 8.48
C ALA A 45 -3.53 8.27 7.14
N VAL A 46 -4.20 7.92 6.05
CA VAL A 46 -3.65 8.07 4.70
C VAL A 46 -4.48 9.12 3.99
N ASN A 47 -4.11 10.39 4.15
CA ASN A 47 -4.84 11.49 3.55
C ASN A 47 -4.66 11.50 2.03
N TYR A 48 -5.45 12.32 1.35
CA TYR A 48 -5.46 12.39 -0.10
C TYR A 48 -4.06 12.66 -0.69
N ARG A 49 -3.33 13.58 -0.09
CA ARG A 49 -1.98 13.93 -0.57
C ARG A 49 -1.04 12.73 -0.51
N LYS A 50 -1.12 11.97 0.58
CA LYS A 50 -0.31 10.77 0.73
C LYS A 50 -0.76 9.68 -0.23
N GLN A 51 -2.06 9.55 -0.45
CA GLN A 51 -2.59 8.61 -1.43
C GLN A 51 -2.04 8.90 -2.83
N GLN A 52 -1.99 10.17 -3.20
CA GLN A 52 -1.43 10.56 -4.50
C GLN A 52 0.04 10.20 -4.62
N LYS A 53 0.81 10.41 -3.55
CA LYS A 53 2.23 10.05 -3.55
C LYS A 53 2.42 8.55 -3.67
N ILE A 54 1.62 7.79 -2.96
CA ILE A 54 1.68 6.33 -3.04
C ILE A 54 1.34 5.87 -4.46
N TYR A 55 0.29 6.43 -5.04
CA TYR A 55 -0.10 6.09 -6.40
C TYR A 55 1.03 6.37 -7.40
N LYS A 56 1.63 7.56 -7.32
CA LYS A 56 2.70 7.94 -8.24
C LYS A 56 3.95 7.06 -8.04
N THR A 57 4.23 6.72 -6.79
CA THR A 57 5.35 5.81 -6.48
C THR A 57 5.08 4.42 -7.05
N ALA A 58 3.84 3.96 -6.96
CA ALA A 58 3.44 2.68 -7.55
C ALA A 58 3.60 2.69 -9.07
N MET A 59 3.21 3.78 -9.71
CA MET A 59 3.38 3.91 -11.16
C MET A 59 4.87 3.92 -11.55
N TRP A 60 5.69 4.56 -10.74
CA TRP A 60 7.14 4.53 -10.93
C TRP A 60 7.67 3.11 -10.85
N PHE A 61 7.20 2.36 -9.84
CA PHE A 61 7.59 0.95 -9.70
C PHE A 61 7.20 0.13 -10.93
N LEU A 62 5.99 0.30 -11.42
CA LEU A 62 5.52 -0.42 -12.60
C LEU A 62 6.34 -0.07 -13.84
N ASN A 63 6.73 1.19 -13.96
CA ASN A 63 7.55 1.61 -15.08
C ASN A 63 8.92 0.94 -15.06
N GLU A 64 9.47 0.73 -13.86
CA GLU A 64 10.75 0.03 -13.70
C GLU A 64 10.62 -1.49 -13.78
N ASN A 65 9.42 -2.00 -13.60
CA ASN A 65 9.18 -3.45 -13.51
C ASN A 65 8.00 -3.82 -14.41
N GLN A 66 8.21 -3.69 -15.70
CA GLN A 66 7.13 -3.83 -16.69
C GLN A 66 6.51 -5.21 -16.77
N ILE A 67 7.15 -6.20 -16.16
CA ILE A 67 6.57 -7.54 -16.06
C ILE A 67 5.23 -7.52 -15.33
N PHE A 68 4.99 -6.49 -14.51
CA PHE A 68 3.75 -6.36 -13.75
C PHE A 68 2.74 -5.40 -14.38
N MET A 69 3.00 -4.92 -15.59
CA MET A 69 2.13 -3.89 -16.20
C MET A 69 0.69 -4.33 -16.40
N ASP A 70 0.48 -5.63 -16.61
CA ASP A 70 -0.87 -6.16 -16.81
C ASP A 70 -1.56 -6.61 -15.54
N PHE A 71 -0.89 -6.49 -14.40
CA PHE A 71 -1.47 -6.85 -13.12
C PHE A 71 -2.48 -5.80 -12.69
N GLN A 72 -3.52 -6.25 -12.01
CA GLN A 72 -4.39 -5.31 -11.33
C GLN A 72 -3.65 -4.74 -10.13
N CYS A 73 -4.00 -3.53 -9.72
CA CYS A 73 -3.35 -2.88 -8.59
C CYS A 73 -4.37 -2.67 -7.48
N SER A 74 -3.93 -2.98 -6.27
CA SER A 74 -4.71 -2.77 -5.06
C SER A 74 -3.88 -1.94 -4.09
N PHE A 75 -4.50 -0.92 -3.49
CA PHE A 75 -3.83 -0.07 -2.52
C PHE A 75 -4.39 -0.37 -1.15
N ASP A 76 -3.57 -0.97 -0.31
CA ASP A 76 -4.01 -1.56 0.94
C ASP A 76 -3.34 -0.91 2.14
N VAL A 77 -3.97 -1.06 3.29
CA VAL A 77 -3.41 -0.60 4.56
C VAL A 77 -3.41 -1.75 5.55
N ILE A 78 -2.30 -1.92 6.25
CA ILE A 78 -2.24 -2.80 7.41
C ILE A 78 -2.19 -1.89 8.64
N ALA A 79 -3.22 -1.97 9.47
CA ALA A 79 -3.26 -1.21 10.72
C ALA A 79 -2.86 -2.12 11.86
N ILE A 80 -1.82 -1.72 12.58
CA ILE A 80 -1.29 -2.49 13.70
C ILE A 80 -1.52 -1.71 14.99
N THR A 81 -2.20 -2.34 15.94
CA THR A 81 -2.38 -1.79 17.27
C THR A 81 -1.73 -2.75 18.28
N GLU A 82 -1.75 -2.36 19.56
CA GLU A 82 -1.25 -3.24 20.60
C GLU A 82 -2.08 -4.53 20.71
N GLU A 83 -3.32 -4.50 20.25
CA GLU A 83 -4.25 -5.61 20.46
C GLU A 83 -4.50 -6.44 19.20
N GLN A 84 -4.30 -5.86 18.02
CA GLN A 84 -4.67 -6.58 16.81
C GLN A 84 -3.96 -6.04 15.58
N ILE A 85 -3.98 -6.86 14.53
CA ILE A 85 -3.52 -6.48 13.20
C ILE A 85 -4.75 -6.55 12.29
N ARG A 86 -4.95 -5.51 11.51
CA ARG A 86 -6.09 -5.41 10.64
C ARG A 86 -5.64 -5.10 9.22
N TYR A 87 -6.02 -5.95 8.28
CA TYR A 87 -5.70 -5.76 6.86
C TYR A 87 -6.92 -5.16 6.16
N ILE A 88 -6.73 -4.06 5.47
CA ILE A 88 -7.81 -3.37 4.79
C ILE A 88 -7.47 -3.31 3.30
N TYR A 89 -8.24 -4.04 2.51
CA TYR A 89 -8.04 -4.15 1.07
C TYR A 89 -8.56 -2.94 0.33
N ASN A 90 -7.80 -2.55 -0.69
CA ASN A 90 -8.27 -1.61 -1.70
C ASN A 90 -8.87 -0.36 -1.08
N CYS A 91 -8.13 0.23 -0.17
CA CYS A 91 -8.59 1.34 0.67
C CYS A 91 -8.82 2.61 -0.11
N PHE A 92 -8.05 2.84 -1.16
CA PHE A 92 -8.18 4.04 -1.96
C PHE A 92 -7.90 3.69 -3.41
N GLY A 93 -8.62 4.35 -4.28
CA GLY A 93 -8.54 4.04 -5.69
C GLY A 93 -7.50 4.86 -6.42
N VAL A 94 -7.50 4.68 -7.72
CA VAL A 94 -6.65 5.44 -8.64
C VAL A 94 -7.13 6.88 -8.68
N MET A 95 -6.18 7.79 -8.57
CA MET A 95 -6.48 9.21 -8.69
C MET A 95 -6.53 9.64 -10.15
#